data_4094d4f7a23c883053756cde427dad5f
#
_entry.id   4094d4f7a23c883053756cde427dad5f
#
_cell.length_a   1.000
_cell.length_b   1.000
_cell.length_c   1.000
_cell.angle_alpha   90.00
_cell.angle_beta   90.00
_cell.angle_gamma   90.00
#
_symmetry.space_group_name_H-M   'P 1'
#
loop_
_entity.id
_entity.type
_entity.pdbx_description
1 polymer ?
#
loop_
_entity_poly.entity_id
_entity_poly.type
_entity_poly.pdbx_seq_one_letter_code
_entity_poly.pdbx_strand_id
1 'polypeptide(L)'
;DYIRFAARRSFPELKQRHLDDYQPLFRACRIDLGKTTEAADDTTSRMDKIRAGAADPHYTAQYFQYGRYLLIADSRPGTMAFNNHNIWLDDLKGRWRGRWTLNINIQACYWPAETTGLQSTTESLLSFIQDLSASGARTAKGNYGARGWTAHHGTDNWMNTALTDRVFSGMAPHMGAWLVQHLWEHYQFNPDLDYLRRIYPLLKGSAEFGLDMLVEEPTNKWLVSSPSGSPENGMALVNGRGLLHDGTPRPANAVRNTLTQGVAMDNQLLRDIFTQTTYAATQLGIDEDLRAEIAKALPRLPPHLIRDDGTLLEWIKPWKEFDPKHRHVSHLYAFYPSNQITRRGTPELAEAVRKSLVIRDDPAGWTGAWKINLHARLGDAERCFEVIRHMQT
;
A
#
# COMPACT_ATOMS: atom_id res chain seq x y z
N ASP A 1 -15.14 -3.15 -30.36
CA ASP A 1 -16.30 -3.72 -31.03
C ASP A 1 -16.99 -4.89 -30.27
N TYR A 2 -16.85 -4.89 -28.96
CA TYR A 2 -17.38 -5.93 -28.05
C TYR A 2 -18.91 -6.03 -28.11
N ILE A 3 -19.63 -4.91 -28.28
CA ILE A 3 -21.09 -4.89 -28.38
C ILE A 3 -21.56 -5.68 -29.63
N ARG A 4 -20.94 -5.44 -30.78
CA ARG A 4 -21.26 -6.20 -32.01
C ARG A 4 -20.90 -7.67 -31.90
N PHE A 5 -19.81 -7.98 -31.20
CA PHE A 5 -19.42 -9.34 -30.92
C PHE A 5 -20.46 -10.06 -30.03
N ALA A 6 -20.92 -9.41 -28.96
CA ALA A 6 -21.93 -9.95 -28.07
C ALA A 6 -23.31 -10.10 -28.75
N ALA A 7 -23.74 -9.10 -29.53
CA ALA A 7 -25.03 -9.10 -30.22
C ALA A 7 -25.21 -10.23 -31.26
N ARG A 8 -24.13 -10.87 -31.68
CA ARG A 8 -24.15 -12.01 -32.63
C ARG A 8 -24.19 -13.39 -31.94
N ARG A 9 -24.30 -13.42 -30.60
CA ARG A 9 -24.27 -14.64 -29.81
C ARG A 9 -25.51 -14.79 -28.97
N SER A 10 -25.90 -16.05 -28.76
CA SER A 10 -26.98 -16.38 -27.84
C SER A 10 -26.51 -16.19 -26.38
N PHE A 11 -27.46 -15.96 -25.47
CA PHE A 11 -27.16 -15.88 -24.03
C PHE A 11 -26.45 -17.13 -23.49
N PRO A 12 -26.81 -18.36 -23.84
CA PRO A 12 -26.07 -19.56 -23.41
C PRO A 12 -24.60 -19.55 -23.84
N GLU A 13 -24.29 -19.11 -25.06
CA GLU A 13 -22.91 -18.99 -25.55
C GLU A 13 -22.12 -17.93 -24.78
N LEU A 14 -22.73 -16.76 -24.54
CA LEU A 14 -22.10 -15.70 -23.75
C LEU A 14 -21.85 -16.14 -22.31
N LYS A 15 -22.84 -16.82 -21.70
CA LYS A 15 -22.71 -17.39 -20.35
C LYS A 15 -21.59 -18.43 -20.28
N GLN A 16 -21.52 -19.35 -21.24
CA GLN A 16 -20.47 -20.37 -21.23
C GLN A 16 -19.08 -19.75 -21.34
N ARG A 17 -18.89 -18.80 -22.25
CA ARG A 17 -17.63 -18.07 -22.39
C ARG A 17 -17.24 -17.35 -21.11
N HIS A 18 -18.20 -16.71 -20.42
CA HIS A 18 -17.95 -16.08 -19.12
C HIS A 18 -17.51 -17.11 -18.07
N LEU A 19 -18.16 -18.27 -18.02
CA LEU A 19 -17.80 -19.34 -17.08
C LEU A 19 -16.41 -19.91 -17.37
N ASP A 20 -16.08 -20.11 -18.64
CA ASP A 20 -14.78 -20.62 -19.08
C ASP A 20 -13.62 -19.66 -18.73
N ASP A 21 -13.87 -18.37 -18.77
CA ASP A 21 -12.91 -17.34 -18.37
C ASP A 21 -12.81 -17.16 -16.83
N TYR A 22 -13.96 -17.05 -16.16
CA TYR A 22 -14.04 -16.70 -14.75
C TYR A 22 -13.70 -17.87 -13.80
N GLN A 23 -14.25 -19.06 -14.07
CA GLN A 23 -14.16 -20.18 -13.14
C GLN A 23 -12.73 -20.66 -12.87
N PRO A 24 -11.81 -20.72 -13.82
CA PRO A 24 -10.42 -21.09 -13.56
C PRO A 24 -9.78 -20.18 -12.50
N LEU A 25 -9.96 -18.86 -12.63
CA LEU A 25 -9.43 -17.89 -11.68
C LEU A 25 -10.10 -18.01 -10.30
N PHE A 26 -11.44 -18.13 -10.28
CA PHE A 26 -12.16 -18.24 -9.01
C PHE A 26 -11.80 -19.52 -8.25
N ARG A 27 -11.61 -20.64 -8.95
CA ARG A 27 -11.27 -21.96 -8.38
C ARG A 27 -9.79 -22.13 -8.05
N ALA A 28 -8.91 -21.23 -8.49
CA ALA A 28 -7.46 -21.31 -8.23
C ALA A 28 -7.12 -21.26 -6.74
N CYS A 29 -7.99 -20.67 -5.92
CA CYS A 29 -7.83 -20.65 -4.46
C CYS A 29 -9.18 -20.86 -3.77
N ARG A 30 -9.19 -21.69 -2.74
CA ARG A 30 -10.37 -21.98 -1.91
C ARG A 30 -9.97 -22.05 -0.45
N ILE A 31 -10.82 -21.47 0.41
CA ILE A 31 -10.73 -21.63 1.86
C ILE A 31 -12.01 -22.32 2.35
N ASP A 32 -11.88 -23.28 3.24
CA ASP A 32 -12.99 -23.95 3.93
C ASP A 32 -12.72 -23.89 5.44
N LEU A 33 -13.56 -23.17 6.16
CA LEU A 33 -13.46 -22.97 7.61
C LEU A 33 -14.56 -23.75 8.37
N GLY A 34 -15.28 -24.62 7.66
CA GLY A 34 -16.44 -25.32 8.18
C GLY A 34 -17.75 -24.51 8.04
N LYS A 35 -18.83 -25.10 8.54
CA LYS A 35 -20.20 -24.53 8.51
C LYS A 35 -20.89 -24.68 9.83
N THR A 36 -21.71 -23.70 10.16
CA THR A 36 -22.70 -23.73 11.25
C THR A 36 -24.10 -23.71 10.65
N THR A 37 -25.13 -23.81 11.49
CA THR A 37 -26.55 -23.74 11.07
C THR A 37 -26.90 -22.42 10.39
N GLU A 38 -26.21 -21.32 10.77
CA GLU A 38 -26.36 -19.98 10.22
C GLU A 38 -26.06 -19.90 8.71
N ALA A 39 -25.31 -20.86 8.17
CA ALA A 39 -25.02 -20.91 6.74
C ALA A 39 -26.26 -21.07 5.84
N ALA A 40 -27.41 -21.46 6.41
CA ALA A 40 -28.69 -21.55 5.71
C ALA A 40 -29.47 -20.21 5.69
N ASP A 41 -29.09 -19.23 6.49
CA ASP A 41 -29.76 -17.93 6.58
C ASP A 41 -29.32 -17.00 5.43
N ASP A 42 -30.13 -15.96 5.20
CA ASP A 42 -29.76 -14.87 4.29
C ASP A 42 -28.60 -14.03 4.84
N THR A 43 -27.93 -13.30 3.95
CA THR A 43 -26.73 -12.51 4.29
C THR A 43 -26.97 -11.49 5.40
N THR A 44 -28.13 -10.79 5.39
CA THR A 44 -28.43 -9.75 6.39
C THR A 44 -28.59 -10.37 7.78
N SER A 45 -29.36 -11.46 7.89
CA SER A 45 -29.55 -12.20 9.13
C SER A 45 -28.23 -12.73 9.69
N ARG A 46 -27.33 -13.21 8.82
CA ARG A 46 -25.98 -13.68 9.22
C ARG A 46 -25.11 -12.53 9.75
N MET A 47 -25.12 -11.38 9.08
CA MET A 47 -24.40 -10.19 9.53
C MET A 47 -24.91 -9.72 10.92
N ASP A 48 -26.21 -9.70 11.13
CA ASP A 48 -26.80 -9.32 12.44
C ASP A 48 -26.39 -10.28 13.55
N LYS A 49 -26.37 -11.59 13.27
CA LYS A 49 -25.89 -12.60 14.22
C LYS A 49 -24.40 -12.42 14.53
N ILE A 50 -23.56 -12.13 13.52
CA ILE A 50 -22.13 -11.86 13.72
C ILE A 50 -21.95 -10.60 14.60
N ARG A 51 -22.70 -9.53 14.37
CA ARG A 51 -22.71 -8.33 15.25
C ARG A 51 -23.07 -8.68 16.69
N ALA A 52 -24.04 -9.60 16.87
CA ALA A 52 -24.44 -10.09 18.17
C ALA A 52 -23.44 -11.06 18.83
N GLY A 53 -22.33 -11.39 18.15
CA GLY A 53 -21.27 -12.22 18.70
C GLY A 53 -21.21 -13.66 18.20
N ALA A 54 -22.10 -14.07 17.28
CA ALA A 54 -22.07 -15.42 16.73
C ALA A 54 -20.81 -15.64 15.85
N ALA A 55 -20.32 -16.87 15.83
CA ALA A 55 -19.30 -17.31 14.89
C ALA A 55 -19.94 -17.85 13.61
N ASP A 56 -19.54 -17.34 12.45
CA ASP A 56 -19.95 -17.86 11.16
C ASP A 56 -18.73 -18.07 10.23
N PRO A 57 -18.08 -19.22 10.36
CA PRO A 57 -16.86 -19.53 9.59
C PRO A 57 -17.15 -19.62 8.09
N HIS A 58 -18.32 -20.09 7.70
CA HIS A 58 -18.72 -20.15 6.29
C HIS A 58 -18.91 -18.75 5.69
N TYR A 59 -19.47 -17.79 6.44
CA TYR A 59 -19.56 -16.40 6.01
C TYR A 59 -18.17 -15.76 5.85
N THR A 60 -17.24 -16.05 6.76
CA THR A 60 -15.85 -15.59 6.65
C THR A 60 -15.20 -16.12 5.37
N ALA A 61 -15.41 -17.40 5.04
CA ALA A 61 -14.91 -17.98 3.79
C ALA A 61 -15.57 -17.35 2.54
N GLN A 62 -16.87 -17.04 2.61
CA GLN A 62 -17.58 -16.34 1.52
C GLN A 62 -17.07 -14.89 1.37
N TYR A 63 -16.83 -14.19 2.45
CA TYR A 63 -16.29 -12.82 2.43
C TYR A 63 -14.90 -12.78 1.77
N PHE A 64 -14.03 -13.73 2.10
CA PHE A 64 -12.75 -13.92 1.41
C PHE A 64 -12.92 -14.13 -0.10
N GLN A 65 -13.82 -15.03 -0.50
CA GLN A 65 -14.08 -15.31 -1.92
C GLN A 65 -14.73 -14.11 -2.64
N TYR A 66 -15.53 -13.31 -1.92
CA TYR A 66 -16.11 -12.08 -2.47
C TYR A 66 -15.02 -11.03 -2.79
N GLY A 67 -14.04 -10.85 -1.90
CA GLY A 67 -12.88 -10.01 -2.19
C GLY A 67 -12.11 -10.45 -3.43
N ARG A 68 -11.89 -11.76 -3.61
CA ARG A 68 -11.30 -12.32 -4.82
C ARG A 68 -12.15 -12.08 -6.06
N TYR A 69 -13.47 -12.25 -5.94
CA TYR A 69 -14.42 -11.96 -7.04
C TYR A 69 -14.29 -10.50 -7.50
N LEU A 70 -14.23 -9.53 -6.57
CA LEU A 70 -14.06 -8.12 -6.92
C LEU A 70 -12.77 -7.89 -7.72
N LEU A 71 -11.63 -8.46 -7.28
CA LEU A 71 -10.37 -8.32 -8.00
C LEU A 71 -10.40 -8.98 -9.39
N ILE A 72 -11.01 -10.17 -9.52
CA ILE A 72 -11.17 -10.86 -10.83
C ILE A 72 -12.03 -10.02 -11.78
N ALA A 73 -13.11 -9.41 -11.28
CA ALA A 73 -14.04 -8.64 -12.10
C ALA A 73 -13.43 -7.31 -12.59
N ASP A 74 -12.60 -6.70 -11.76
CA ASP A 74 -12.10 -5.34 -11.97
C ASP A 74 -10.72 -5.25 -12.62
N SER A 75 -9.89 -6.28 -12.49
CA SER A 75 -8.49 -6.23 -12.90
C SER A 75 -8.14 -7.39 -13.82
N ARG A 76 -8.14 -7.11 -15.13
CA ARG A 76 -7.83 -8.10 -16.16
C ARG A 76 -6.77 -7.57 -17.13
N PRO A 77 -5.96 -8.44 -17.75
CA PRO A 77 -5.04 -7.99 -18.79
C PRO A 77 -5.76 -7.16 -19.86
N GLY A 78 -5.23 -5.95 -20.13
CA GLY A 78 -5.82 -5.01 -21.10
C GLY A 78 -6.95 -4.13 -20.56
N THR A 79 -7.27 -4.19 -19.26
CA THR A 79 -8.17 -3.24 -18.58
C THR A 79 -7.39 -2.22 -17.76
N MET A 80 -8.09 -1.22 -17.24
CA MET A 80 -7.52 -0.31 -16.23
C MET A 80 -7.23 -1.06 -14.93
N ALA A 81 -6.27 -0.57 -14.15
CA ALA A 81 -6.03 -1.10 -12.82
C ALA A 81 -7.22 -0.87 -11.88
N PHE A 82 -7.40 -1.77 -10.92
CA PHE A 82 -8.42 -1.65 -9.88
C PHE A 82 -8.30 -0.32 -9.13
N ASN A 83 -9.40 0.39 -8.94
CA ASN A 83 -9.47 1.58 -8.09
C ASN A 83 -10.54 1.43 -6.99
N ASN A 84 -10.74 2.48 -6.19
CA ASN A 84 -11.65 2.43 -5.04
C ASN A 84 -13.10 2.06 -5.36
N HIS A 85 -13.55 2.29 -6.58
CA HIS A 85 -14.94 2.09 -6.99
C HIS A 85 -15.08 1.26 -8.26
N ASN A 86 -14.15 1.44 -9.16
CA ASN A 86 -14.04 0.82 -10.46
C ASN A 86 -15.41 0.66 -11.16
N ILE A 87 -15.73 -0.53 -11.66
CA ILE A 87 -16.99 -0.83 -12.38
C ILE A 87 -18.25 -0.84 -11.47
N TRP A 88 -18.08 -0.74 -10.17
CA TRP A 88 -19.18 -0.80 -9.18
C TRP A 88 -19.78 0.56 -8.83
N LEU A 89 -19.28 1.62 -9.45
CA LEU A 89 -19.80 2.97 -9.24
C LEU A 89 -20.92 3.28 -10.22
N ASP A 90 -22.11 3.59 -9.69
CA ASP A 90 -23.31 3.99 -10.43
C ASP A 90 -23.61 5.50 -10.34
N ASP A 91 -22.74 6.28 -9.71
CA ASP A 91 -22.89 7.73 -9.49
C ASP A 91 -21.70 8.50 -10.10
N LEU A 92 -22.00 9.56 -10.84
CA LEU A 92 -21.00 10.50 -11.38
C LEU A 92 -20.26 11.30 -10.30
N LYS A 93 -20.79 11.34 -9.08
CA LYS A 93 -20.20 12.04 -7.92
C LYS A 93 -19.60 11.09 -6.89
N GLY A 94 -19.20 9.89 -7.28
CA GLY A 94 -18.61 8.89 -6.39
C GLY A 94 -17.53 9.45 -5.47
N ARG A 95 -17.39 8.86 -4.28
CA ARG A 95 -16.32 9.24 -3.34
C ARG A 95 -14.97 9.22 -4.05
N TRP A 96 -14.08 10.13 -3.66
CA TRP A 96 -12.75 10.30 -4.28
C TRP A 96 -12.79 10.57 -5.80
N ARG A 97 -13.95 10.90 -6.37
CA ARG A 97 -14.16 11.23 -7.80
C ARG A 97 -13.70 10.12 -8.76
N GLY A 98 -13.79 8.87 -8.35
CA GLY A 98 -13.40 7.71 -9.17
C GLY A 98 -11.90 7.59 -9.48
N ARG A 99 -11.04 8.38 -8.84
CA ARG A 99 -9.59 8.35 -9.07
C ARG A 99 -8.88 7.27 -8.25
N TRP A 100 -7.65 6.96 -8.64
CA TRP A 100 -6.77 6.08 -7.85
C TRP A 100 -6.12 6.85 -6.72
N THR A 101 -6.23 6.34 -5.51
CA THR A 101 -5.53 6.83 -4.32
C THR A 101 -4.32 5.94 -4.06
N LEU A 102 -3.12 6.53 -4.13
CA LEU A 102 -1.85 5.80 -4.19
C LEU A 102 -1.17 5.64 -2.83
N ASN A 103 -1.73 6.16 -1.76
CA ASN A 103 -1.12 6.12 -0.43
C ASN A 103 -1.60 4.96 0.45
N ILE A 104 -2.38 4.01 -0.09
CA ILE A 104 -2.79 2.72 0.49
C ILE A 104 -3.86 1.99 -0.34
N ASN A 105 -4.84 2.70 -0.92
CA ASN A 105 -6.06 2.07 -1.43
C ASN A 105 -5.77 1.09 -2.57
N ILE A 106 -5.05 1.53 -3.62
CA ILE A 106 -4.70 0.65 -4.74
C ILE A 106 -3.81 -0.50 -4.26
N GLN A 107 -2.88 -0.25 -3.34
CA GLN A 107 -2.02 -1.29 -2.80
C GLN A 107 -2.81 -2.39 -2.09
N ALA A 108 -3.75 -2.00 -1.23
CA ALA A 108 -4.60 -2.96 -0.51
C ALA A 108 -5.45 -3.81 -1.47
N CYS A 109 -5.89 -3.25 -2.61
CA CYS A 109 -6.63 -4.01 -3.63
C CYS A 109 -5.79 -5.14 -4.26
N TYR A 110 -4.48 -4.95 -4.41
CA TYR A 110 -3.60 -5.93 -5.06
C TYR A 110 -2.86 -6.86 -4.09
N TRP A 111 -2.84 -6.62 -2.78
CA TRP A 111 -2.18 -7.52 -1.83
C TRP A 111 -2.60 -9.00 -1.92
N PRO A 112 -3.86 -9.34 -2.25
CA PRO A 112 -4.23 -10.76 -2.38
C PRO A 112 -3.83 -11.39 -3.73
N ALA A 113 -3.38 -10.62 -4.72
CA ALA A 113 -3.20 -11.11 -6.08
C ALA A 113 -2.30 -12.35 -6.15
N GLU A 114 -1.10 -12.27 -5.61
CA GLU A 114 -0.12 -13.36 -5.68
C GLU A 114 -0.51 -14.53 -4.78
N THR A 115 -0.81 -14.26 -3.52
CA THR A 115 -1.07 -15.28 -2.49
C THR A 115 -2.37 -16.05 -2.69
N THR A 116 -3.30 -15.55 -3.53
CA THR A 116 -4.60 -16.16 -3.76
C THR A 116 -4.82 -16.68 -5.18
N GLY A 117 -3.74 -16.83 -5.96
CA GLY A 117 -3.80 -17.42 -7.31
C GLY A 117 -4.41 -16.49 -8.37
N LEU A 118 -4.23 -15.18 -8.22
CA LEU A 118 -4.75 -14.16 -9.13
C LEU A 118 -3.64 -13.32 -9.79
N GLN A 119 -2.47 -13.92 -10.02
CA GLN A 119 -1.28 -13.26 -10.57
C GLN A 119 -1.56 -12.51 -11.88
N SER A 120 -2.45 -13.06 -12.73
CA SER A 120 -2.81 -12.42 -14.00
C SER A 120 -3.47 -11.04 -13.84
N THR A 121 -4.00 -10.72 -12.66
CA THR A 121 -4.60 -9.40 -12.39
C THR A 121 -3.56 -8.30 -12.26
N THR A 122 -2.30 -8.63 -11.95
CA THR A 122 -1.21 -7.64 -11.83
C THR A 122 -0.75 -7.08 -13.17
N GLU A 123 -1.11 -7.69 -14.31
CA GLU A 123 -0.74 -7.19 -15.63
C GLU A 123 -1.40 -5.83 -15.93
N SER A 124 -2.65 -5.60 -15.50
CA SER A 124 -3.28 -4.28 -15.62
C SER A 124 -2.61 -3.23 -14.73
N LEU A 125 -2.15 -3.64 -13.54
CA LEU A 125 -1.38 -2.76 -12.66
C LEU A 125 -0.01 -2.40 -13.27
N LEU A 126 0.68 -3.37 -13.89
CA LEU A 126 1.95 -3.11 -14.59
C LEU A 126 1.74 -2.09 -15.71
N SER A 127 0.74 -2.27 -16.57
CA SER A 127 0.42 -1.33 -17.65
C SER A 127 0.10 0.06 -17.10
N PHE A 128 -0.70 0.13 -16.04
CA PHE A 128 -1.01 1.40 -15.36
C PHE A 128 0.23 2.09 -14.80
N ILE A 129 1.15 1.37 -14.17
CA ILE A 129 2.40 1.95 -13.63
C ILE A 129 3.32 2.41 -14.76
N GLN A 130 3.36 1.70 -15.89
CA GLN A 130 4.12 2.13 -17.07
C GLN A 130 3.63 3.49 -17.59
N ASP A 131 2.32 3.65 -17.77
CA ASP A 131 1.72 4.92 -18.22
C ASP A 131 1.93 6.03 -17.17
N LEU A 132 1.74 5.71 -15.90
CA LEU A 132 1.96 6.64 -14.79
C LEU A 132 3.41 7.12 -14.71
N SER A 133 4.37 6.24 -14.93
CA SER A 133 5.80 6.55 -14.87
C SER A 133 6.23 7.56 -15.94
N ALA A 134 5.62 7.51 -17.13
CA ALA A 134 5.87 8.48 -18.19
C ALA A 134 5.44 9.90 -17.80
N SER A 135 4.29 10.05 -17.12
CA SER A 135 3.88 11.32 -16.51
C SER A 135 4.75 11.68 -15.30
N GLY A 136 5.08 10.69 -14.49
CA GLY A 136 5.90 10.81 -13.30
C GLY A 136 7.30 11.37 -13.59
N ALA A 137 7.87 11.01 -14.73
CA ALA A 137 9.18 11.55 -15.17
C ALA A 137 9.10 13.07 -15.44
N ARG A 138 8.00 13.55 -16.03
CA ARG A 138 7.78 15.00 -16.21
C ARG A 138 7.65 15.72 -14.88
N THR A 139 6.94 15.12 -13.92
CA THR A 139 6.78 15.67 -12.56
C THR A 139 8.09 15.66 -11.79
N ALA A 140 8.87 14.58 -11.84
CA ALA A 140 10.18 14.51 -11.21
C ALA A 140 11.10 15.62 -11.71
N LYS A 141 11.21 15.78 -13.02
CA LYS A 141 12.04 16.82 -13.64
C LYS A 141 11.50 18.23 -13.38
N GLY A 142 10.20 18.46 -13.58
CA GLY A 142 9.61 19.80 -13.53
C GLY A 142 9.46 20.36 -12.13
N ASN A 143 9.07 19.54 -11.16
CA ASN A 143 8.78 19.99 -9.79
C ASN A 143 9.99 19.85 -8.86
N TYR A 144 10.90 18.91 -9.14
CA TYR A 144 12.00 18.56 -8.23
C TYR A 144 13.38 18.71 -8.87
N GLY A 145 13.47 18.85 -10.20
CA GLY A 145 14.77 18.82 -10.91
C GLY A 145 15.45 17.45 -10.84
N ALA A 146 14.70 16.39 -10.54
CA ALA A 146 15.19 15.05 -10.25
C ALA A 146 15.13 14.14 -11.49
N ARG A 147 15.99 13.12 -11.51
CA ARG A 147 15.96 11.98 -12.44
C ARG A 147 14.73 11.10 -12.17
N GLY A 148 14.57 10.08 -12.99
CA GLY A 148 13.59 9.02 -12.79
C GLY A 148 12.16 9.50 -12.83
N TRP A 149 11.30 8.94 -11.97
CA TRP A 149 9.88 9.28 -11.93
C TRP A 149 9.29 9.24 -10.52
N THR A 150 8.22 10.01 -10.31
CA THR A 150 7.48 10.08 -9.05
C THR A 150 5.98 10.08 -9.29
N ALA A 151 5.22 9.67 -8.28
CA ALA A 151 3.80 9.90 -8.14
C ALA A 151 3.49 10.25 -6.69
N HIS A 152 2.47 11.10 -6.50
CA HIS A 152 2.00 11.52 -5.18
C HIS A 152 0.74 10.76 -4.74
N HIS A 153 -0.04 11.34 -3.85
CA HIS A 153 -1.20 10.76 -3.21
C HIS A 153 -2.25 10.17 -4.16
N GLY A 154 -2.51 10.79 -5.30
CA GLY A 154 -3.57 10.34 -6.19
C GLY A 154 -3.32 10.64 -7.66
N THR A 155 -3.97 9.85 -8.52
CA THR A 155 -3.94 10.01 -9.97
C THR A 155 -5.33 9.78 -10.58
N ASP A 156 -5.45 10.06 -11.85
CA ASP A 156 -6.68 10.00 -12.63
C ASP A 156 -6.44 9.34 -14.01
N ASN A 157 -7.44 9.31 -14.86
CA ASN A 157 -7.35 8.74 -16.22
C ASN A 157 -6.30 9.41 -17.13
N TRP A 158 -5.83 10.59 -16.79
CA TRP A 158 -4.78 11.33 -17.53
C TRP A 158 -3.39 11.11 -16.92
N MET A 159 -3.27 10.17 -15.96
CA MET A 159 -2.03 9.85 -15.28
C MET A 159 -1.38 11.06 -14.62
N ASN A 160 -2.16 11.91 -13.95
CA ASN A 160 -1.62 13.03 -13.18
C ASN A 160 -0.78 12.52 -12.00
N THR A 161 0.46 12.98 -11.92
CA THR A 161 1.41 12.57 -10.87
C THR A 161 1.85 13.73 -9.98
N ALA A 162 1.45 14.96 -10.32
CA ALA A 162 1.77 16.13 -9.51
C ALA A 162 1.03 16.14 -8.18
N LEU A 163 1.48 17.01 -7.27
CA LEU A 163 0.80 17.22 -6.00
C LEU A 163 -0.63 17.69 -6.23
N THR A 164 -1.58 16.92 -5.76
CA THR A 164 -3.01 17.23 -5.76
C THR A 164 -3.55 17.22 -4.34
N ASP A 165 -4.73 17.79 -4.14
CA ASP A 165 -5.36 17.92 -2.84
C ASP A 165 -4.61 18.85 -1.86
N ARG A 166 -4.80 18.61 -0.57
CA ARG A 166 -4.12 19.38 0.47
C ARG A 166 -2.74 18.81 0.75
N VAL A 167 -1.81 19.65 1.16
CA VAL A 167 -0.42 19.22 1.47
C VAL A 167 -0.40 18.03 2.45
N PHE A 168 -1.29 18.01 3.43
CA PHE A 168 -1.29 16.96 4.46
C PHE A 168 -1.64 15.55 3.93
N SER A 169 -2.41 15.44 2.87
CA SER A 169 -2.70 14.16 2.22
C SER A 169 -1.88 13.97 0.95
N GLY A 170 -1.62 15.06 0.24
CA GLY A 170 -1.04 15.06 -1.08
C GLY A 170 0.48 14.89 -1.13
N MET A 171 1.23 15.44 -0.15
CA MET A 171 2.70 15.40 -0.17
C MET A 171 3.22 14.02 0.27
N ALA A 172 3.31 13.13 -0.69
CA ALA A 172 3.86 11.78 -0.53
C ALA A 172 4.67 11.43 -1.79
N PRO A 173 5.93 11.89 -1.89
CA PRO A 173 6.70 11.86 -3.15
C PRO A 173 7.15 10.45 -3.56
N HIS A 174 7.05 9.46 -2.69
CA HIS A 174 7.52 8.09 -2.97
C HIS A 174 6.38 7.07 -3.20
N MET A 175 5.17 7.52 -3.56
CA MET A 175 4.07 6.58 -3.85
C MET A 175 4.33 5.74 -5.10
N GLY A 176 5.10 6.25 -6.06
CA GLY A 176 5.61 5.45 -7.17
C GLY A 176 6.47 4.27 -6.69
N ALA A 177 7.35 4.49 -5.73
CA ALA A 177 8.15 3.43 -5.10
C ALA A 177 7.28 2.38 -4.41
N TRP A 178 6.15 2.77 -3.81
CA TRP A 178 5.22 1.81 -3.22
C TRP A 178 4.47 0.99 -4.27
N LEU A 179 4.06 1.61 -5.38
CA LEU A 179 3.37 0.90 -6.45
C LEU A 179 4.23 -0.22 -7.07
N VAL A 180 5.50 0.03 -7.32
CA VAL A 180 6.38 -0.96 -7.92
C VAL A 180 6.67 -2.16 -7.01
N GLN A 181 6.33 -2.08 -5.70
CA GLN A 181 6.45 -3.22 -4.79
C GLN A 181 5.59 -4.41 -5.23
N HIS A 182 4.41 -4.17 -5.81
CA HIS A 182 3.55 -5.24 -6.34
C HIS A 182 4.21 -5.96 -7.53
N LEU A 183 4.94 -5.22 -8.37
CA LEU A 183 5.67 -5.80 -9.50
C LEU A 183 6.87 -6.61 -9.01
N TRP A 184 7.54 -6.13 -7.97
CA TRP A 184 8.60 -6.87 -7.32
C TRP A 184 8.09 -8.14 -6.63
N GLU A 185 6.98 -8.07 -5.92
CA GLU A 185 6.32 -9.23 -5.30
C GLU A 185 5.95 -10.28 -6.35
N HIS A 186 5.37 -9.89 -7.48
CA HIS A 186 5.09 -10.78 -8.60
C HIS A 186 6.36 -11.51 -9.07
N TYR A 187 7.47 -10.79 -9.25
CA TYR A 187 8.75 -11.40 -9.59
C TYR A 187 9.23 -12.39 -8.51
N GLN A 188 9.03 -12.09 -7.23
CA GLN A 188 9.42 -13.00 -6.15
C GLN A 188 8.61 -14.30 -6.14
N PHE A 189 7.31 -14.24 -6.48
CA PHE A 189 6.46 -15.44 -6.60
C PHE A 189 6.80 -16.26 -7.84
N ASN A 190 7.20 -15.64 -8.92
CA ASN A 190 7.56 -16.30 -10.18
C ASN A 190 8.82 -15.64 -10.79
N PRO A 191 10.02 -16.03 -10.34
CA PRO A 191 11.28 -15.46 -10.84
C PRO A 191 11.46 -15.72 -12.34
N ASP A 192 11.23 -14.70 -13.15
CA ASP A 192 11.38 -14.71 -14.60
C ASP A 192 12.23 -13.50 -15.03
N LEU A 193 13.35 -13.74 -15.71
CA LEU A 193 14.26 -12.68 -16.15
C LEU A 193 13.64 -11.77 -17.22
N ASP A 194 12.73 -12.26 -18.06
CA ASP A 194 12.07 -11.43 -19.05
C ASP A 194 11.07 -10.49 -18.38
N TYR A 195 10.34 -10.99 -17.39
CA TYR A 195 9.51 -10.13 -16.55
C TYR A 195 10.36 -9.10 -15.79
N LEU A 196 11.49 -9.52 -15.20
CA LEU A 196 12.40 -8.60 -14.52
C LEU A 196 12.90 -7.49 -15.45
N ARG A 197 13.24 -7.80 -16.71
CA ARG A 197 13.61 -6.80 -17.73
C ARG A 197 12.45 -5.81 -18.00
N ARG A 198 11.21 -6.27 -18.02
CA ARG A 198 10.01 -5.41 -18.23
C ARG A 198 9.80 -4.42 -17.10
N ILE A 199 9.99 -4.83 -15.83
CA ILE A 199 9.76 -3.98 -14.66
C ILE A 199 10.98 -3.15 -14.25
N TYR A 200 12.19 -3.53 -14.69
CA TYR A 200 13.43 -2.87 -14.29
C TYR A 200 13.45 -1.36 -14.53
N PRO A 201 12.98 -0.82 -15.68
CA PRO A 201 12.94 0.63 -15.90
C PRO A 201 12.08 1.37 -14.85
N LEU A 202 11.03 0.74 -14.33
CA LEU A 202 10.15 1.29 -13.31
C LEU A 202 10.83 1.32 -11.94
N LEU A 203 11.54 0.23 -11.58
CA LEU A 203 12.37 0.16 -10.37
C LEU A 203 13.49 1.19 -10.42
N LYS A 204 14.27 1.18 -11.52
CA LYS A 204 15.38 2.10 -11.76
C LYS A 204 14.96 3.56 -11.62
N GLY A 205 13.92 3.97 -12.35
CA GLY A 205 13.47 5.37 -12.33
C GLY A 205 12.95 5.79 -10.96
N SER A 206 12.30 4.89 -10.21
CA SER A 206 11.88 5.18 -8.84
C SER A 206 13.08 5.30 -7.88
N ALA A 207 14.13 4.48 -8.07
CA ALA A 207 15.36 4.58 -7.29
C ALA A 207 16.15 5.87 -7.61
N GLU A 208 16.28 6.23 -8.89
CA GLU A 208 16.93 7.48 -9.33
C GLU A 208 16.25 8.71 -8.71
N PHE A 209 14.90 8.75 -8.76
CA PHE A 209 14.15 9.82 -8.09
C PHE A 209 14.43 9.84 -6.58
N GLY A 210 14.42 8.66 -5.95
CA GLY A 210 14.72 8.54 -4.53
C GLY A 210 16.11 9.08 -4.17
N LEU A 211 17.14 8.77 -4.96
CA LEU A 211 18.50 9.28 -4.76
C LEU A 211 18.57 10.81 -4.84
N ASP A 212 17.90 11.39 -5.83
CA ASP A 212 17.92 12.84 -6.06
C ASP A 212 17.11 13.63 -5.03
N MET A 213 16.19 12.97 -4.33
CA MET A 213 15.43 13.55 -3.21
C MET A 213 16.16 13.53 -1.86
N LEU A 214 17.31 12.84 -1.78
CA LEU A 214 18.07 12.71 -0.53
C LEU A 214 18.85 13.97 -0.21
N VAL A 215 18.72 14.44 1.02
CA VAL A 215 19.53 15.50 1.61
C VAL A 215 20.18 15.02 2.92
N GLU A 216 21.36 15.54 3.25
CA GLU A 216 21.99 15.22 4.53
C GLU A 216 21.29 15.94 5.69
N GLU A 217 20.78 15.17 6.64
CA GLU A 217 20.21 15.70 7.88
C GLU A 217 21.36 16.17 8.81
N PRO A 218 21.28 17.40 9.36
CA PRO A 218 22.45 18.03 9.97
C PRO A 218 22.91 17.40 11.31
N THR A 219 22.02 16.70 12.03
CA THR A 219 22.30 16.18 13.38
C THR A 219 23.03 14.83 13.31
N ASN A 220 22.41 13.84 12.65
CA ASN A 220 22.92 12.45 12.59
C ASN A 220 23.68 12.16 11.29
N LYS A 221 23.70 13.11 10.36
CA LYS A 221 24.31 12.94 9.02
C LYS A 221 23.65 11.86 8.19
N TRP A 222 22.41 11.51 8.49
CA TRP A 222 21.62 10.60 7.67
C TRP A 222 21.22 11.25 6.34
N LEU A 223 21.02 10.43 5.32
CA LEU A 223 20.39 10.85 4.08
C LEU A 223 18.88 10.65 4.20
N VAL A 224 18.11 11.71 4.04
CA VAL A 224 16.66 11.72 4.23
C VAL A 224 15.96 12.37 3.05
N SER A 225 14.79 11.87 2.68
CA SER A 225 13.94 12.53 1.67
C SER A 225 13.43 13.88 2.16
N SER A 226 13.52 14.91 1.31
CA SER A 226 13.05 16.27 1.61
C SER A 226 12.65 17.01 0.32
N PRO A 227 11.44 17.64 0.25
CA PRO A 227 10.38 17.61 1.26
C PRO A 227 9.67 16.27 1.34
N SER A 228 9.05 15.98 2.48
CA SER A 228 8.37 14.72 2.76
C SER A 228 7.17 14.91 3.69
N GLY A 229 6.21 14.00 3.65
CA GLY A 229 5.06 13.97 4.54
C GLY A 229 4.62 12.55 4.82
N SER A 230 4.30 12.22 6.08
CA SER A 230 3.73 10.92 6.39
C SER A 230 2.26 10.89 5.98
N PRO A 231 1.85 9.95 5.10
CA PRO A 231 0.44 9.84 4.73
C PRO A 231 -0.36 9.15 5.86
N GLU A 232 -1.41 9.74 6.42
CA GLU A 232 -1.83 11.14 6.27
C GLU A 232 -1.75 11.86 7.62
N ASN A 233 -0.81 11.49 8.49
CA ASN A 233 -0.66 12.08 9.81
C ASN A 233 0.26 13.31 9.76
N GLY A 234 0.27 14.07 10.83
CA GLY A 234 1.09 15.27 10.95
C GLY A 234 1.55 15.50 12.38
N MET A 235 2.53 16.36 12.53
CA MET A 235 3.03 16.82 13.82
C MET A 235 2.26 18.04 14.31
N ALA A 236 2.20 18.23 15.64
CA ALA A 236 1.61 19.39 16.27
C ALA A 236 2.61 20.55 16.32
N LEU A 237 2.18 21.75 15.87
CA LEU A 237 2.94 23.00 16.01
C LEU A 237 2.19 23.98 16.88
N VAL A 238 2.95 24.71 17.71
CA VAL A 238 2.47 25.92 18.43
C VAL A 238 3.39 27.07 18.07
N ASN A 239 2.82 28.20 17.65
CA ASN A 239 3.58 29.38 17.21
C ASN A 239 4.66 29.06 16.15
N GLY A 240 4.32 28.18 15.18
CA GLY A 240 5.21 27.77 14.10
C GLY A 240 6.34 26.82 14.51
N ARG A 241 6.39 26.36 15.77
CA ARG A 241 7.40 25.42 16.26
C ARG A 241 6.79 24.03 16.51
N GLY A 242 7.47 23.00 16.02
CA GLY A 242 7.11 21.60 16.29
C GLY A 242 7.28 21.28 17.78
N LEU A 243 6.31 20.56 18.33
CA LEU A 243 6.37 20.07 19.69
C LEU A 243 6.99 18.67 19.71
N LEU A 244 7.90 18.42 20.64
CA LEU A 244 8.38 17.07 20.92
C LEU A 244 7.36 16.32 21.78
N HIS A 245 7.36 15.02 21.65
CA HIS A 245 6.55 14.13 22.48
C HIS A 245 7.08 14.16 23.93
N ASP A 246 6.19 14.36 24.88
CA ASP A 246 6.48 14.47 26.31
C ASP A 246 5.46 13.70 27.18
N GLY A 247 4.68 12.82 26.56
CA GLY A 247 3.62 12.06 27.24
C GLY A 247 2.34 12.87 27.52
N THR A 248 2.35 14.19 27.35
CA THR A 248 1.16 15.01 27.60
C THR A 248 0.25 15.13 26.35
N PRO A 249 -1.03 15.43 26.52
CA PRO A 249 -1.95 15.69 25.41
C PRO A 249 -1.49 16.88 24.55
N ARG A 250 -1.89 16.87 23.28
CA ARG A 250 -1.66 17.97 22.35
C ARG A 250 -2.39 19.24 22.84
N PRO A 251 -1.73 20.43 22.87
CA PRO A 251 -2.38 21.69 23.20
C PRO A 251 -3.54 22.00 22.25
N ALA A 252 -4.61 22.59 22.77
CA ALA A 252 -5.81 22.91 21.98
C ALA A 252 -5.55 23.91 20.84
N ASN A 253 -4.58 24.81 21.00
CA ASN A 253 -4.17 25.80 20.00
C ASN A 253 -3.10 25.29 19.02
N ALA A 254 -2.73 24.00 19.08
CA ALA A 254 -1.79 23.44 18.13
C ALA A 254 -2.42 23.29 16.74
N VAL A 255 -1.65 23.62 15.71
CA VAL A 255 -2.00 23.41 14.32
C VAL A 255 -1.28 22.18 13.76
N ARG A 256 -1.89 21.54 12.76
CA ARG A 256 -1.28 20.39 12.06
C ARG A 256 -0.23 20.87 11.08
N ASN A 257 0.95 20.28 11.13
CA ASN A 257 1.94 20.33 10.06
C ASN A 257 2.27 18.93 9.57
N THR A 258 2.31 18.76 8.28
CA THR A 258 2.61 17.45 7.65
C THR A 258 3.89 17.50 6.83
N LEU A 259 4.33 18.70 6.43
CA LEU A 259 5.55 18.88 5.65
C LEU A 259 6.78 18.82 6.56
N THR A 260 7.66 17.89 6.26
CA THR A 260 8.90 17.65 7.02
C THR A 260 9.97 17.03 6.13
N GLN A 261 10.94 16.38 6.73
CA GLN A 261 11.96 15.55 6.08
C GLN A 261 12.08 14.21 6.81
N GLY A 262 12.45 13.16 6.08
CA GLY A 262 12.82 11.88 6.66
C GLY A 262 11.69 11.18 7.40
N VAL A 263 10.48 11.15 6.84
CA VAL A 263 9.40 10.33 7.41
C VAL A 263 9.77 8.85 7.32
N ALA A 264 9.33 8.07 8.30
CA ALA A 264 9.67 6.66 8.40
C ALA A 264 9.27 5.88 7.14
N MET A 265 8.09 6.12 6.60
CA MET A 265 7.62 5.42 5.41
C MET A 265 8.50 5.67 4.19
N ASP A 266 8.95 6.91 3.96
CA ASP A 266 9.85 7.21 2.84
C ASP A 266 11.18 6.49 3.00
N ASN A 267 11.77 6.52 4.20
CA ASN A 267 13.03 5.81 4.49
C ASN A 267 12.89 4.30 4.26
N GLN A 268 11.73 3.73 4.61
CA GLN A 268 11.41 2.31 4.44
C GLN A 268 11.23 1.97 2.96
N LEU A 269 10.49 2.78 2.22
CA LEU A 269 10.30 2.62 0.76
C LEU A 269 11.62 2.75 0.00
N LEU A 270 12.44 3.74 0.36
CA LEU A 270 13.76 3.92 -0.27
C LEU A 270 14.69 2.74 0.01
N ARG A 271 14.65 2.17 1.20
CA ARG A 271 15.43 0.97 1.52
C ARG A 271 15.02 -0.22 0.65
N ASP A 272 13.73 -0.44 0.46
CA ASP A 272 13.24 -1.50 -0.41
C ASP A 272 13.61 -1.26 -1.87
N ILE A 273 13.29 -0.08 -2.42
CA ILE A 273 13.52 0.18 -3.85
C ILE A 273 15.02 0.16 -4.21
N PHE A 274 15.89 0.65 -3.33
CA PHE A 274 17.34 0.59 -3.53
C PHE A 274 17.86 -0.84 -3.52
N THR A 275 17.42 -1.66 -2.57
CA THR A 275 17.79 -3.07 -2.47
C THR A 275 17.31 -3.86 -3.69
N GLN A 276 16.05 -3.66 -4.08
CA GLN A 276 15.43 -4.34 -5.21
C GLN A 276 16.06 -3.93 -6.55
N THR A 277 16.31 -2.62 -6.74
CA THR A 277 16.97 -2.12 -7.95
C THR A 277 18.39 -2.65 -8.07
N THR A 278 19.14 -2.68 -6.96
CA THR A 278 20.49 -3.25 -6.93
C THR A 278 20.48 -4.74 -7.29
N TYR A 279 19.55 -5.50 -6.70
CA TYR A 279 19.39 -6.92 -7.03
C TYR A 279 19.04 -7.13 -8.51
N ALA A 280 18.04 -6.40 -9.02
CA ALA A 280 17.58 -6.53 -10.40
C ALA A 280 18.69 -6.16 -11.40
N ALA A 281 19.40 -5.05 -11.17
CA ALA A 281 20.55 -4.63 -11.99
C ALA A 281 21.66 -5.68 -11.99
N THR A 282 21.92 -6.31 -10.85
CA THR A 282 22.91 -7.38 -10.72
C THR A 282 22.50 -8.63 -11.52
N GLN A 283 21.23 -9.07 -11.40
CA GLN A 283 20.73 -10.22 -12.15
C GLN A 283 20.74 -9.98 -13.67
N LEU A 284 20.52 -8.74 -14.09
CA LEU A 284 20.52 -8.35 -15.50
C LEU A 284 21.92 -7.97 -16.04
N GLY A 285 22.91 -7.78 -15.18
CA GLY A 285 24.29 -7.42 -15.56
C GLY A 285 24.43 -5.98 -16.10
N ILE A 286 23.63 -5.02 -15.55
CA ILE A 286 23.54 -3.64 -16.05
C ILE A 286 23.67 -2.60 -14.94
N ASP A 287 23.78 -1.31 -15.31
CA ASP A 287 23.71 -0.13 -14.45
C ASP A 287 24.66 -0.18 -13.23
N GLU A 288 25.96 -0.49 -13.47
CA GLU A 288 26.96 -0.56 -12.41
C GLU A 288 27.13 0.76 -11.66
N ASP A 289 27.08 1.89 -12.38
CA ASP A 289 27.18 3.23 -11.78
C ASP A 289 26.03 3.51 -10.81
N LEU A 290 24.79 3.14 -11.18
CA LEU A 290 23.64 3.28 -10.30
C LEU A 290 23.75 2.37 -9.06
N ARG A 291 24.23 1.14 -9.23
CA ARG A 291 24.51 0.24 -8.09
C ARG A 291 25.51 0.84 -7.12
N ALA A 292 26.59 1.45 -7.66
CA ALA A 292 27.60 2.13 -6.84
C ALA A 292 27.05 3.38 -6.13
N GLU A 293 26.15 4.15 -6.77
CA GLU A 293 25.48 5.29 -6.17
C GLU A 293 24.57 4.84 -5.02
N ILE A 294 23.75 3.82 -5.24
CA ILE A 294 22.87 3.23 -4.21
C ILE A 294 23.70 2.67 -3.03
N ALA A 295 24.79 1.97 -3.32
CA ALA A 295 25.66 1.39 -2.28
C ALA A 295 26.24 2.44 -1.33
N LYS A 296 26.45 3.68 -1.79
CA LYS A 296 26.87 4.81 -0.95
C LYS A 296 25.73 5.40 -0.14
N ALA A 297 24.51 5.44 -0.69
CA ALA A 297 23.35 6.07 -0.05
C ALA A 297 22.65 5.16 0.97
N LEU A 298 22.46 3.87 0.63
CA LEU A 298 21.67 2.93 1.42
C LEU A 298 22.10 2.79 2.90
N PRO A 299 23.38 2.67 3.26
CA PRO A 299 23.81 2.57 4.66
C PRO A 299 23.64 3.90 5.44
N ARG A 300 23.41 5.00 4.73
CA ARG A 300 23.19 6.32 5.32
C ARG A 300 21.70 6.66 5.52
N LEU A 301 20.78 5.82 5.10
CA LEU A 301 19.36 6.00 5.43
C LEU A 301 19.13 5.82 6.95
N PRO A 302 18.21 6.59 7.56
CA PRO A 302 17.90 6.46 8.98
C PRO A 302 17.51 5.02 9.34
N PRO A 303 17.95 4.48 10.50
CA PRO A 303 17.45 3.20 11.00
C PRO A 303 15.97 3.33 11.40
N HIS A 304 15.33 2.19 11.69
CA HIS A 304 14.03 2.20 12.35
C HIS A 304 14.22 2.66 13.80
N LEU A 305 13.50 3.71 14.19
CA LEU A 305 13.65 4.36 15.48
C LEU A 305 12.49 4.01 16.42
N ILE A 306 12.80 3.77 17.69
CA ILE A 306 11.82 3.53 18.74
C ILE A 306 11.77 4.77 19.64
N ARG A 307 10.55 5.21 19.99
CA ARG A 307 10.29 6.30 20.92
C ARG A 307 10.42 5.82 22.37
N ASP A 308 10.57 6.71 23.33
CA ASP A 308 10.73 6.41 24.75
C ASP A 308 9.55 5.61 25.33
N ASP A 309 8.34 5.74 24.77
CA ASP A 309 7.17 4.94 25.14
C ASP A 309 7.17 3.53 24.50
N GLY A 310 8.19 3.24 23.72
CA GLY A 310 8.41 1.96 23.06
C GLY A 310 7.65 1.78 21.73
N THR A 311 7.00 2.82 21.19
CA THR A 311 6.36 2.79 19.85
C THR A 311 7.37 3.06 18.75
N LEU A 312 7.08 2.60 17.52
CA LEU A 312 7.90 2.93 16.36
C LEU A 312 7.68 4.40 15.96
N LEU A 313 8.76 5.14 15.73
CA LEU A 313 8.71 6.54 15.33
C LEU A 313 8.17 6.69 13.88
N GLU A 314 7.29 7.66 13.68
CA GLU A 314 6.77 8.04 12.38
C GLU A 314 7.68 9.05 11.63
N TRP A 315 8.56 9.72 12.35
CA TRP A 315 9.54 10.70 11.83
C TRP A 315 10.92 10.45 12.44
N ILE A 316 11.96 11.05 11.87
CA ILE A 316 13.33 10.98 12.44
C ILE A 316 13.49 11.68 13.80
N LYS A 317 12.49 12.43 14.23
CA LYS A 317 12.43 13.06 15.56
C LYS A 317 11.12 12.65 16.25
N PRO A 318 11.11 12.55 17.59
CA PRO A 318 9.94 12.19 18.37
C PRO A 318 8.95 13.37 18.47
N TRP A 319 8.42 13.81 17.32
CA TRP A 319 7.41 14.84 17.27
C TRP A 319 6.12 14.39 17.97
N LYS A 320 5.46 15.34 18.64
CA LYS A 320 4.10 15.12 19.15
C LYS A 320 3.14 15.03 17.98
N GLU A 321 2.45 13.92 17.87
CA GLU A 321 1.49 13.68 16.81
C GLU A 321 0.30 14.63 16.93
N PHE A 322 -0.18 15.15 15.79
CA PHE A 322 -1.41 15.94 15.77
C PHE A 322 -2.64 15.07 16.09
N ASP A 323 -2.66 13.86 15.55
CA ASP A 323 -3.67 12.85 15.82
C ASP A 323 -3.00 11.51 16.19
N PRO A 324 -2.79 11.24 17.48
CA PRO A 324 -2.15 10.00 17.93
C PRO A 324 -2.94 8.73 17.56
N LYS A 325 -4.26 8.86 17.35
CA LYS A 325 -5.15 7.75 16.96
C LYS A 325 -5.44 7.73 15.45
N HIS A 326 -4.62 8.42 14.66
CA HIS A 326 -4.83 8.47 13.22
C HIS A 326 -4.92 7.08 12.61
N ARG A 327 -5.90 6.89 11.73
CA ARG A 327 -6.19 5.58 11.12
C ARG A 327 -5.04 5.02 10.25
N HIS A 328 -4.21 5.89 9.63
CA HIS A 328 -3.04 5.45 8.88
C HIS A 328 -1.92 4.97 9.79
N VAL A 329 -1.28 3.88 9.39
CA VAL A 329 -0.15 3.27 10.07
C VAL A 329 1.08 3.22 9.15
N SER A 330 1.31 4.30 8.41
CA SER A 330 2.31 4.40 7.34
C SER A 330 3.73 4.06 7.81
N HIS A 331 4.09 4.41 9.05
CA HIS A 331 5.37 4.09 9.67
C HIS A 331 5.56 2.57 9.95
N LEU A 332 4.50 1.77 9.83
CA LEU A 332 4.55 0.31 9.99
C LEU A 332 4.73 -0.44 8.67
N TYR A 333 4.91 0.29 7.55
CA TYR A 333 5.18 -0.29 6.23
C TYR A 333 6.34 -1.30 6.27
N ALA A 334 7.40 -1.01 7.02
CA ALA A 334 8.57 -1.88 7.18
C ALA A 334 8.23 -3.27 7.76
N PHE A 335 7.10 -3.40 8.47
CA PHE A 335 6.62 -4.67 9.02
C PHE A 335 5.61 -5.37 8.09
N TYR A 336 4.73 -4.61 7.42
CA TYR A 336 3.85 -5.07 6.34
C TYR A 336 3.45 -3.89 5.44
N PRO A 337 3.57 -4.00 4.11
CA PRO A 337 3.90 -5.18 3.31
C PRO A 337 5.40 -5.56 3.27
N SER A 338 6.32 -4.63 3.56
CA SER A 338 7.76 -4.95 3.60
C SER A 338 8.10 -6.00 4.68
N ASN A 339 9.31 -6.51 4.65
CA ASN A 339 9.85 -7.49 5.60
C ASN A 339 11.14 -7.00 6.28
N GLN A 340 11.38 -5.68 6.30
CA GLN A 340 12.53 -5.07 6.98
C GLN A 340 12.48 -5.28 8.49
N ILE A 341 11.27 -5.33 9.05
CA ILE A 341 10.99 -5.66 10.44
C ILE A 341 10.30 -7.03 10.49
N THR A 342 10.81 -7.94 11.30
CA THR A 342 10.21 -9.27 11.49
C THR A 342 10.28 -9.70 12.95
N ARG A 343 9.33 -10.54 13.39
CA ARG A 343 9.32 -11.09 14.75
C ARG A 343 10.60 -11.86 15.10
N ARG A 344 11.19 -12.54 14.13
CA ARG A 344 12.37 -13.40 14.34
C ARG A 344 13.67 -12.64 14.20
N GLY A 345 13.77 -11.78 13.17
CA GLY A 345 15.01 -11.06 12.88
C GLY A 345 15.21 -9.78 13.70
N THR A 346 14.11 -9.12 14.07
CA THR A 346 14.12 -7.81 14.77
C THR A 346 13.01 -7.75 15.84
N PRO A 347 13.09 -8.62 16.89
CA PRO A 347 12.00 -8.77 17.85
C PRO A 347 11.67 -7.49 18.63
N GLU A 348 12.65 -6.65 18.93
CA GLU A 348 12.46 -5.37 19.60
C GLU A 348 11.65 -4.39 18.74
N LEU A 349 11.96 -4.29 17.45
CA LEU A 349 11.20 -3.48 16.51
C LEU A 349 9.78 -4.04 16.29
N ALA A 350 9.63 -5.36 16.27
CA ALA A 350 8.30 -5.99 16.17
C ALA A 350 7.44 -5.69 17.41
N GLU A 351 8.04 -5.60 18.60
CA GLU A 351 7.33 -5.17 19.81
C GLU A 351 6.95 -3.68 19.74
N ALA A 352 7.80 -2.84 19.16
CA ALA A 352 7.46 -1.43 18.91
C ALA A 352 6.29 -1.28 17.94
N VAL A 353 6.21 -2.15 16.91
CA VAL A 353 5.03 -2.24 16.02
C VAL A 353 3.77 -2.61 16.80
N ARG A 354 3.84 -3.61 17.68
CA ARG A 354 2.71 -4.01 18.52
C ARG A 354 2.19 -2.85 19.37
N LYS A 355 3.09 -2.12 20.04
CA LYS A 355 2.73 -0.96 20.86
C LYS A 355 2.10 0.17 20.04
N SER A 356 2.60 0.40 18.83
CA SER A 356 2.03 1.38 17.91
C SER A 356 0.59 1.01 17.50
N LEU A 357 0.32 -0.28 17.25
CA LEU A 357 -1.01 -0.78 16.89
C LEU A 357 -2.02 -0.64 18.03
N VAL A 358 -1.60 -0.79 19.28
CA VAL A 358 -2.48 -0.59 20.45
C VAL A 358 -3.01 0.85 20.49
N ILE A 359 -2.20 1.83 20.10
CA ILE A 359 -2.61 3.24 20.09
C ILE A 359 -3.51 3.55 18.88
N ARG A 360 -3.20 3.00 17.71
CA ARG A 360 -3.89 3.25 16.43
C ARG A 360 -4.83 2.11 16.05
N ASP A 361 -5.83 1.88 16.88
CA ASP A 361 -6.67 0.68 16.85
C ASP A 361 -8.02 0.83 16.11
N ASP A 362 -8.16 1.76 15.16
CA ASP A 362 -9.35 1.87 14.30
C ASP A 362 -9.39 0.72 13.28
N PRO A 363 -10.40 -0.20 13.34
CA PRO A 363 -10.47 -1.36 12.46
C PRO A 363 -11.27 -1.12 11.17
N ALA A 364 -11.67 0.11 10.84
CA ALA A 364 -12.60 0.37 9.75
C ALA A 364 -11.97 0.37 8.35
N GLY A 365 -12.66 -0.23 7.37
CA GLY A 365 -12.32 -0.19 5.95
C GLY A 365 -10.93 -0.74 5.63
N TRP A 366 -10.18 -0.11 4.70
CA TRP A 366 -8.82 -0.54 4.34
C TRP A 366 -7.83 -0.53 5.52
N THR A 367 -8.11 0.27 6.54
CA THR A 367 -7.31 0.30 7.77
C THR A 367 -7.38 -1.03 8.50
N GLY A 368 -8.59 -1.62 8.61
CA GLY A 368 -8.79 -2.96 9.14
C GLY A 368 -8.04 -4.00 8.31
N ALA A 369 -8.13 -3.95 6.98
CA ALA A 369 -7.43 -4.87 6.11
C ALA A 369 -5.89 -4.82 6.32
N TRP A 370 -5.31 -3.62 6.49
CA TRP A 370 -3.89 -3.49 6.81
C TRP A 370 -3.56 -4.08 8.18
N LYS A 371 -4.36 -3.78 9.20
CA LYS A 371 -4.14 -4.26 10.56
C LYS A 371 -4.30 -5.77 10.71
N ILE A 372 -5.20 -6.41 9.96
CA ILE A 372 -5.28 -7.88 9.90
C ILE A 372 -3.92 -8.47 9.51
N ASN A 373 -3.27 -7.94 8.46
CA ASN A 373 -1.96 -8.41 8.02
C ASN A 373 -0.86 -8.14 9.07
N LEU A 374 -0.90 -6.97 9.72
CA LEU A 374 0.05 -6.62 10.79
C LEU A 374 -0.11 -7.54 12.01
N HIS A 375 -1.34 -7.78 12.48
CA HIS A 375 -1.61 -8.70 13.59
C HIS A 375 -1.27 -10.15 13.24
N ALA A 376 -1.57 -10.59 12.01
CA ALA A 376 -1.17 -11.92 11.54
C ALA A 376 0.34 -12.12 11.58
N ARG A 377 1.13 -11.14 11.12
CA ARG A 377 2.61 -11.19 11.20
C ARG A 377 3.13 -11.11 12.63
N LEU A 378 2.43 -10.43 13.54
CA LEU A 378 2.71 -10.45 14.97
C LEU A 378 2.38 -11.81 15.63
N GLY A 379 1.59 -12.67 14.97
CA GLY A 379 1.06 -13.92 15.52
C GLY A 379 -0.04 -13.69 16.56
N ASP A 380 -0.68 -12.54 16.50
CA ASP A 380 -1.83 -12.16 17.34
C ASP A 380 -3.13 -12.59 16.65
N ALA A 381 -3.42 -13.88 16.77
CA ALA A 381 -4.56 -14.50 16.10
C ALA A 381 -5.91 -13.98 16.61
N GLU A 382 -6.01 -13.70 17.91
CA GLU A 382 -7.25 -13.23 18.53
C GLU A 382 -7.62 -11.84 17.99
N ARG A 383 -6.67 -10.90 18.02
CA ARG A 383 -6.90 -9.56 17.52
C ARG A 383 -7.12 -9.53 16.00
N CYS A 384 -6.41 -10.37 15.26
CA CYS A 384 -6.64 -10.56 13.83
C CYS A 384 -8.10 -10.95 13.55
N PHE A 385 -8.61 -11.93 14.29
CA PHE A 385 -9.98 -12.43 14.13
C PHE A 385 -11.04 -11.39 14.56
N GLU A 386 -10.81 -10.64 15.62
CA GLU A 386 -11.69 -9.54 16.03
C GLU A 386 -11.84 -8.49 14.94
N VAL A 387 -10.73 -8.08 14.29
CA VAL A 387 -10.78 -7.12 13.19
C VAL A 387 -11.52 -7.70 11.97
N ILE A 388 -11.30 -8.98 11.64
CA ILE A 388 -12.04 -9.67 10.56
C ILE A 388 -13.55 -9.62 10.84
N ARG A 389 -13.97 -9.95 12.05
CA ARG A 389 -15.39 -9.91 12.45
C ARG A 389 -15.98 -8.51 12.31
N HIS A 390 -15.25 -7.49 12.76
CA HIS A 390 -15.67 -6.10 12.62
C HIS A 390 -15.87 -5.70 11.14
N MET A 391 -15.00 -6.15 10.26
CA MET A 391 -15.10 -5.84 8.82
C MET A 391 -16.24 -6.57 8.10
N GLN A 392 -16.80 -7.63 8.69
CA GLN A 392 -17.89 -8.42 8.13
C GLN A 392 -19.29 -7.84 8.45
N THR A 393 -19.35 -6.81 9.26
CA THR A 393 -20.59 -6.22 9.78
C THR A 393 -20.64 -4.71 9.62
#